data_b9803b86c9894fe1d81b79d578a8e350
#
_entry.id   b9803b86c9894fe1d81b79d578a8e350
#
_cell.length_a   1.000
_cell.length_b   1.000
_cell.length_c   1.000
_cell.angle_alpha   90.00
_cell.angle_beta   90.00
_cell.angle_gamma   90.00
#
_symmetry.space_group_name_H-M   'P 1'
#
loop_
_entity.id
_entity.type
_entity.pdbx_description
1 polymer ?
#
loop_
_entity_poly.entity_id
_entity_poly.type
_entity_poly.pdbx_seq_one_letter_code
_entity_poly.pdbx_strand_id
1 'polypeptide(L)'
;GRGIKKGNPKTTYIAYGAETRKSMLADDSEKLLNWYKEKGVTPKEYYLVVGRFVPENNYETMIREFMCSKTTKNFVIITNVNDKFLDELETRLHFKKDSRIRFVGTVYDQELLKKIRENAYGYFHGHEVGGTNPSLLEALGSTDLNLLLDVPFNREVALDSALYWTKKSGSLARLIETADKMSGSEIEAYGAKAKERITKAYSWEFISSEYRKVFLGK
;
A
#
# COMPACT_ATOMS: atom_id res chain seq x y z
N GLY A 1 -17.46 34.33 1.98
CA GLY A 1 -16.53 34.24 3.04
C GLY A 1 -16.62 32.95 3.81
N ARG A 2 -17.81 32.62 4.19
CA ARG A 2 -17.97 31.41 4.99
C ARG A 2 -17.56 30.17 4.23
N GLY A 3 -17.84 30.17 2.95
CA GLY A 3 -17.51 29.05 2.12
C GLY A 3 -16.03 28.71 2.11
N ILE A 4 -15.23 29.68 2.44
CA ILE A 4 -13.78 29.50 2.41
C ILE A 4 -13.33 28.45 3.40
N LYS A 5 -14.04 28.35 4.51
CA LYS A 5 -13.67 27.34 5.49
C LYS A 5 -13.61 25.96 4.89
N LYS A 6 -14.42 25.75 3.88
CA LYS A 6 -14.48 24.46 3.24
C LYS A 6 -13.27 24.19 2.40
N GLY A 7 -12.40 25.16 2.28
CA GLY A 7 -11.18 24.97 1.53
C GLY A 7 -10.26 23.93 2.13
N ASN A 8 -10.34 23.70 3.45
CA ASN A 8 -9.44 22.72 4.07
C ASN A 8 -9.65 21.31 3.54
N PRO A 9 -10.88 20.76 3.57
CA PRO A 9 -11.09 19.46 2.94
C PRO A 9 -10.74 19.48 1.47
N LYS A 10 -11.04 20.59 0.81
CA LYS A 10 -10.76 20.75 -0.60
C LYS A 10 -9.27 20.55 -0.91
N THR A 11 -8.40 21.14 -0.10
CA THR A 11 -6.97 21.01 -0.28
C THR A 11 -6.52 19.56 -0.12
N THR A 12 -7.06 18.86 0.86
CA THR A 12 -6.75 17.46 1.11
C THR A 12 -7.12 16.62 -0.10
N TYR A 13 -8.25 16.87 -0.70
CA TYR A 13 -8.70 16.09 -1.85
C TYR A 13 -7.89 16.32 -3.07
N ILE A 14 -7.43 17.52 -3.28
CA ILE A 14 -6.55 17.81 -4.41
C ILE A 14 -5.31 16.97 -4.30
N ALA A 15 -4.76 16.80 -3.10
CA ALA A 15 -3.60 15.94 -2.88
C ALA A 15 -3.89 14.50 -3.28
N TYR A 16 -5.02 13.96 -2.90
CA TYR A 16 -5.39 12.60 -3.27
C TYR A 16 -5.60 12.46 -4.77
N GLY A 17 -6.22 13.45 -5.39
CA GLY A 17 -6.43 13.43 -6.84
C GLY A 17 -5.13 13.35 -7.62
N ALA A 18 -4.06 13.90 -7.07
CA ALA A 18 -2.76 13.89 -7.71
C ALA A 18 -2.09 12.52 -7.66
N GLU A 19 -2.59 11.58 -6.86
CA GLU A 19 -1.94 10.29 -6.69
C GLU A 19 -2.03 9.38 -7.89
N THR A 20 -2.87 9.71 -8.87
CA THR A 20 -2.94 8.93 -10.10
C THR A 20 -1.89 9.34 -11.12
N ARG A 21 -1.23 10.49 -10.94
CA ARG A 21 -0.15 10.87 -11.84
C ARG A 21 1.08 10.03 -11.59
N LYS A 22 1.87 9.86 -12.61
CA LYS A 22 3.13 9.11 -12.48
C LYS A 22 4.18 9.93 -11.75
N SER A 23 5.13 9.23 -11.15
CA SER A 23 6.29 9.87 -10.54
C SER A 23 7.07 10.65 -11.60
N MET A 24 7.65 11.76 -11.20
CA MET A 24 8.51 12.56 -12.07
C MET A 24 9.89 11.94 -12.27
N LEU A 25 10.25 10.92 -11.48
CA LEU A 25 11.54 10.25 -11.65
C LEU A 25 11.50 9.31 -12.85
N ALA A 26 12.55 9.34 -13.65
CA ALA A 26 12.71 8.40 -14.75
C ALA A 26 13.12 7.03 -14.21
N ASP A 27 12.90 5.98 -15.01
CA ASP A 27 13.27 4.63 -14.63
C ASP A 27 14.78 4.48 -14.41
N ASP A 28 15.58 5.29 -15.07
CA ASP A 28 17.04 5.26 -14.96
C ASP A 28 17.57 6.39 -14.06
N SER A 29 16.72 7.02 -13.27
CA SER A 29 17.13 8.04 -12.32
C SER A 29 18.22 7.48 -11.39
N GLU A 30 19.30 8.23 -11.24
CA GLU A 30 20.40 7.82 -10.37
C GLU A 30 19.93 7.62 -8.93
N LYS A 31 19.05 8.50 -8.45
CA LYS A 31 18.47 8.41 -7.10
C LYS A 31 17.73 7.10 -6.92
N LEU A 32 16.95 6.71 -7.92
CA LEU A 32 16.17 5.47 -7.88
C LEU A 32 17.09 4.25 -7.92
N LEU A 33 18.03 4.24 -8.84
CA LEU A 33 18.95 3.10 -9.00
C LEU A 33 19.80 2.92 -7.74
N ASN A 34 20.25 4.01 -7.14
CA ASN A 34 21.03 3.95 -5.91
C ASN A 34 20.20 3.39 -4.76
N TRP A 35 18.92 3.77 -4.67
CA TRP A 35 18.05 3.25 -3.63
C TRP A 35 17.90 1.73 -3.76
N TYR A 36 17.62 1.26 -4.97
CA TYR A 36 17.48 -0.18 -5.21
C TYR A 36 18.77 -0.93 -4.89
N LYS A 37 19.90 -0.40 -5.31
CA LYS A 37 21.19 -1.02 -5.04
C LYS A 37 21.47 -1.07 -3.53
N GLU A 38 21.24 0.03 -2.85
CA GLU A 38 21.48 0.14 -1.41
C GLU A 38 20.59 -0.82 -0.61
N LYS A 39 19.31 -0.94 -1.00
CA LYS A 39 18.37 -1.79 -0.28
C LYS A 39 18.37 -3.25 -0.76
N GLY A 40 19.08 -3.54 -1.83
CA GLY A 40 19.16 -4.90 -2.36
C GLY A 40 17.83 -5.39 -2.92
N VAL A 41 17.11 -4.51 -3.61
CA VAL A 41 15.77 -4.78 -4.11
C VAL A 41 15.75 -4.55 -5.62
N THR A 42 14.96 -5.34 -6.33
CA THR A 42 14.85 -5.27 -7.79
C THR A 42 13.43 -4.82 -8.19
N PRO A 43 13.30 -3.88 -9.14
CA PRO A 43 11.97 -3.45 -9.61
C PRO A 43 11.12 -4.64 -10.04
N LYS A 44 9.84 -4.59 -9.70
CA LYS A 44 8.83 -5.61 -9.99
C LYS A 44 9.06 -6.94 -9.29
N GLU A 45 10.09 -7.07 -8.46
CA GLU A 45 10.39 -8.30 -7.73
C GLU A 45 10.16 -8.13 -6.23
N TYR A 46 9.20 -7.32 -5.84
CA TYR A 46 8.88 -7.14 -4.43
C TYR A 46 7.41 -6.80 -4.20
N TYR A 47 6.90 -7.28 -3.06
CA TYR A 47 5.66 -6.81 -2.47
C TYR A 47 6.01 -5.70 -1.50
N LEU A 48 5.15 -4.71 -1.37
CA LEU A 48 5.45 -3.48 -0.63
C LEU A 48 4.37 -3.20 0.41
N VAL A 49 4.78 -2.69 1.56
CA VAL A 49 3.86 -2.02 2.49
C VAL A 49 4.51 -0.72 2.94
N VAL A 50 3.71 0.33 3.02
CA VAL A 50 4.13 1.64 3.50
C VAL A 50 3.13 2.08 4.55
N GLY A 51 3.57 2.32 5.78
CA GLY A 51 2.64 2.73 6.82
C GLY A 51 3.29 2.74 8.19
N ARG A 52 2.51 3.18 9.17
CA ARG A 52 2.96 3.23 10.55
C ARG A 52 3.18 1.82 11.09
N PHE A 53 4.26 1.66 11.84
CA PHE A 53 4.63 0.35 12.36
C PHE A 53 3.95 0.11 13.72
N VAL A 54 2.66 -0.20 13.64
CA VAL A 54 1.81 -0.42 14.81
C VAL A 54 1.03 -1.72 14.64
N PRO A 55 0.70 -2.41 15.73
CA PRO A 55 -0.03 -3.69 15.65
C PRO A 55 -1.35 -3.60 14.87
N GLU A 56 -2.04 -2.48 14.96
CA GLU A 56 -3.33 -2.28 14.31
C GLU A 56 -3.26 -2.35 12.78
N ASN A 57 -2.07 -2.19 12.22
CA ASN A 57 -1.87 -2.29 10.78
C ASN A 57 -1.56 -3.73 10.33
N ASN A 58 -1.63 -4.68 11.27
CA ASN A 58 -1.53 -6.11 10.97
C ASN A 58 -0.20 -6.56 10.37
N TYR A 59 0.89 -5.92 10.81
CA TYR A 59 2.23 -6.33 10.37
C TYR A 59 2.53 -7.77 10.76
N GLU A 60 2.08 -8.20 11.93
CA GLU A 60 2.34 -9.58 12.35
C GLU A 60 1.71 -10.57 11.36
N THR A 61 0.46 -10.34 10.99
CA THR A 61 -0.22 -11.21 10.03
C THR A 61 0.48 -11.17 8.66
N MET A 62 0.80 -9.98 8.18
CA MET A 62 1.44 -9.85 6.86
C MET A 62 2.79 -10.54 6.81
N ILE A 63 3.61 -10.37 7.85
CA ILE A 63 4.93 -10.98 7.91
C ILE A 63 4.81 -12.49 8.03
N ARG A 64 3.97 -12.98 8.95
CA ARG A 64 3.76 -14.41 9.14
C ARG A 64 3.30 -15.09 7.84
N GLU A 65 2.32 -14.50 7.18
CA GLU A 65 1.76 -15.08 5.96
C GLU A 65 2.78 -15.03 4.80
N PHE A 66 3.52 -13.95 4.71
CA PHE A 66 4.58 -13.87 3.69
C PHE A 66 5.63 -14.95 3.92
N MET A 67 6.03 -15.16 5.17
CA MET A 67 7.00 -16.21 5.50
C MET A 67 6.50 -17.60 5.10
N CYS A 68 5.19 -17.82 5.17
CA CYS A 68 4.58 -19.09 4.79
C CYS A 68 4.44 -19.25 3.28
N SER A 69 4.54 -18.17 2.53
CA SER A 69 4.43 -18.24 1.07
C SER A 69 5.74 -18.69 0.46
N LYS A 70 5.64 -19.24 -0.75
CA LYS A 70 6.82 -19.72 -1.49
C LYS A 70 7.32 -18.70 -2.52
N THR A 71 6.83 -17.48 -2.45
CA THR A 71 7.25 -16.45 -3.39
C THR A 71 8.76 -16.24 -3.30
N THR A 72 9.38 -15.98 -4.45
CA THR A 72 10.80 -15.65 -4.49
C THR A 72 11.03 -14.14 -4.42
N LYS A 73 9.95 -13.35 -4.38
CA LYS A 73 10.04 -11.91 -4.31
C LYS A 73 10.34 -11.45 -2.89
N ASN A 74 10.84 -10.24 -2.77
CA ASN A 74 11.05 -9.63 -1.47
C ASN A 74 9.74 -9.06 -0.91
N PHE A 75 9.70 -8.92 0.40
CA PHE A 75 8.69 -8.12 1.08
C PHE A 75 9.39 -6.88 1.62
N VAL A 76 9.14 -5.74 0.99
CA VAL A 76 9.78 -4.47 1.33
C VAL A 76 8.86 -3.69 2.26
N ILE A 77 9.35 -3.35 3.42
CA ILE A 77 8.59 -2.65 4.46
C ILE A 77 9.19 -1.26 4.66
N ILE A 78 8.44 -0.26 4.25
CA ILE A 78 8.84 1.15 4.43
C ILE A 78 8.06 1.69 5.62
N THR A 79 8.75 1.92 6.72
CA THR A 79 8.12 2.36 7.94
C THR A 79 9.17 2.96 8.88
N ASN A 80 8.69 3.73 9.85
CA ASN A 80 9.53 4.19 10.94
C ASN A 80 9.45 3.12 12.04
N VAL A 81 10.51 2.35 12.19
CA VAL A 81 10.52 1.18 13.06
C VAL A 81 10.42 1.58 14.53
N ASN A 82 9.55 0.89 15.25
CA ASN A 82 9.46 0.91 16.70
C ASN A 82 10.20 -0.32 17.21
N ASP A 83 11.30 -0.13 17.93
CA ASP A 83 12.15 -1.24 18.34
C ASP A 83 11.44 -2.25 19.21
N LYS A 84 10.59 -1.80 20.12
CA LYS A 84 9.85 -2.71 21.01
C LYS A 84 8.95 -3.63 20.20
N PHE A 85 8.17 -3.07 19.28
CA PHE A 85 7.27 -3.86 18.44
C PHE A 85 8.07 -4.79 17.52
N LEU A 86 9.17 -4.31 16.98
CA LEU A 86 10.04 -5.13 16.13
C LEU A 86 10.56 -6.34 16.90
N ASP A 87 11.02 -6.13 18.13
CA ASP A 87 11.52 -7.22 18.97
C ASP A 87 10.42 -8.22 19.31
N GLU A 88 9.21 -7.72 19.56
CA GLU A 88 8.05 -8.59 19.83
C GLU A 88 7.75 -9.47 18.61
N LEU A 89 7.79 -8.88 17.41
CA LEU A 89 7.56 -9.63 16.18
C LEU A 89 8.66 -10.65 15.95
N GLU A 90 9.92 -10.27 16.20
CA GLU A 90 11.03 -11.20 16.05
C GLU A 90 10.91 -12.38 17.03
N THR A 91 10.52 -12.10 18.26
CA THR A 91 10.33 -13.13 19.27
C THR A 91 9.27 -14.14 18.85
N ARG A 92 8.17 -13.66 18.27
CA ARG A 92 7.06 -14.52 17.87
C ARG A 92 7.27 -15.21 16.54
N LEU A 93 7.88 -14.54 15.58
CA LEU A 93 7.91 -15.02 14.20
C LEU A 93 9.29 -15.47 13.73
N HIS A 94 10.35 -14.97 14.33
CA HIS A 94 11.72 -15.19 13.86
C HIS A 94 11.89 -14.78 12.41
N PHE A 95 11.31 -13.64 12.05
CA PHE A 95 11.30 -13.18 10.64
C PHE A 95 12.69 -12.83 10.11
N LYS A 96 13.66 -12.58 11.00
CA LYS A 96 15.02 -12.26 10.56
C LYS A 96 15.70 -13.43 9.86
N LYS A 97 15.18 -14.64 10.02
CA LYS A 97 15.67 -15.79 9.27
C LYS A 97 15.25 -15.76 7.80
N ASP A 98 14.21 -14.99 7.48
CA ASP A 98 13.69 -14.93 6.11
C ASP A 98 14.33 -13.74 5.40
N SER A 99 15.35 -14.01 4.59
CA SER A 99 16.10 -12.96 3.92
C SER A 99 15.28 -12.19 2.88
N ARG A 100 14.09 -12.69 2.53
CA ARG A 100 13.22 -11.98 1.59
C ARG A 100 12.60 -10.74 2.23
N ILE A 101 12.51 -10.68 3.57
CA ILE A 101 11.88 -9.58 4.29
C ILE A 101 12.89 -8.47 4.51
N ARG A 102 12.57 -7.28 4.00
CA ARG A 102 13.48 -6.13 3.98
C ARG A 102 12.83 -4.92 4.64
N PHE A 103 13.29 -4.58 5.85
CA PHE A 103 12.94 -3.30 6.47
C PHE A 103 13.91 -2.27 5.93
N VAL A 104 13.41 -1.31 5.16
CA VAL A 104 14.29 -0.38 4.43
C VAL A 104 14.23 1.03 4.98
N GLY A 105 13.59 1.23 6.14
CA GLY A 105 13.48 2.55 6.74
C GLY A 105 12.41 3.40 6.09
N THR A 106 12.48 4.70 6.31
CA THR A 106 11.51 5.65 5.77
C THR A 106 12.03 6.23 4.45
N VAL A 107 11.11 6.71 3.63
CA VAL A 107 11.42 7.40 2.38
C VAL A 107 10.64 8.70 2.40
N TYR A 108 11.34 9.82 2.59
CA TYR A 108 10.69 11.13 2.70
C TYR A 108 10.57 11.85 1.36
N ASP A 109 11.35 11.45 0.38
CA ASP A 109 11.25 12.00 -0.98
C ASP A 109 10.00 11.42 -1.64
N GLN A 110 8.99 12.27 -1.83
CA GLN A 110 7.68 11.81 -2.30
C GLN A 110 7.73 11.26 -3.73
N GLU A 111 8.55 11.82 -4.59
CA GLU A 111 8.68 11.31 -5.95
C GLU A 111 9.36 9.95 -5.98
N LEU A 112 10.36 9.76 -5.15
CA LEU A 112 11.02 8.46 -5.00
C LEU A 112 10.04 7.42 -4.44
N LEU A 113 9.30 7.78 -3.39
CA LEU A 113 8.34 6.88 -2.78
C LEU A 113 7.26 6.47 -3.79
N LYS A 114 6.78 7.43 -4.57
CA LYS A 114 5.80 7.15 -5.61
C LYS A 114 6.35 6.18 -6.65
N LYS A 115 7.59 6.37 -7.06
CA LYS A 115 8.24 5.48 -8.01
C LYS A 115 8.40 4.07 -7.46
N ILE A 116 8.73 3.96 -6.18
CA ILE A 116 8.84 2.66 -5.51
C ILE A 116 7.48 1.96 -5.50
N ARG A 117 6.38 2.71 -5.27
CA ARG A 117 5.04 2.14 -5.36
C ARG A 117 4.71 1.68 -6.78
N GLU A 118 5.07 2.47 -7.78
CA GLU A 118 4.81 2.13 -9.19
C GLU A 118 5.55 0.86 -9.61
N ASN A 119 6.74 0.66 -9.07
CA ASN A 119 7.59 -0.46 -9.44
C ASN A 119 7.40 -1.70 -8.57
N ALA A 120 6.48 -1.67 -7.61
CA ALA A 120 6.19 -2.85 -6.81
C ALA A 120 5.41 -3.87 -7.64
N TYR A 121 5.67 -5.14 -7.41
CA TYR A 121 4.87 -6.21 -8.00
C TYR A 121 3.45 -6.18 -7.44
N GLY A 122 3.35 -5.99 -6.13
CA GLY A 122 2.08 -5.86 -5.44
C GLY A 122 2.24 -5.06 -4.16
N TYR A 123 1.13 -4.58 -3.64
CA TYR A 123 1.11 -3.77 -2.42
C TYR A 123 0.20 -4.43 -1.38
N PHE A 124 0.68 -4.54 -0.14
CA PHE A 124 -0.12 -5.09 0.96
C PHE A 124 -0.70 -3.95 1.79
N HIS A 125 -1.97 -4.07 2.13
CA HIS A 125 -2.62 -3.10 3.00
C HIS A 125 -3.37 -3.84 4.11
N GLY A 126 -2.95 -3.63 5.36
CA GLY A 126 -3.51 -4.32 6.51
C GLY A 126 -4.25 -3.44 7.50
N HIS A 127 -4.48 -2.18 7.16
CA HIS A 127 -5.18 -1.25 8.05
C HIS A 127 -6.67 -1.62 8.15
N GLU A 128 -7.19 -1.70 9.37
CA GLU A 128 -8.57 -2.12 9.61
C GLU A 128 -9.53 -0.99 9.89
N VAL A 129 -9.02 0.08 10.48
CA VAL A 129 -9.88 1.15 10.98
C VAL A 129 -10.35 2.00 9.83
N GLY A 130 -11.63 2.36 9.83
CA GLY A 130 -12.20 3.18 8.79
C GLY A 130 -11.66 4.60 8.80
N GLY A 131 -12.12 5.40 7.87
CA GLY A 131 -11.67 6.76 7.68
C GLY A 131 -10.70 6.86 6.52
N THR A 132 -10.39 8.08 6.13
CA THR A 132 -9.50 8.32 5.00
C THR A 132 -8.11 7.79 5.30
N ASN A 133 -7.60 6.95 4.41
CA ASN A 133 -6.27 6.40 4.53
C ASN A 133 -5.46 6.77 3.30
N PRO A 134 -4.60 7.79 3.40
CA PRO A 134 -3.81 8.23 2.24
C PRO A 134 -2.96 7.13 1.63
N SER A 135 -2.41 6.25 2.46
CA SER A 135 -1.56 5.18 1.96
C SER A 135 -2.31 4.23 1.02
N LEU A 136 -3.57 3.93 1.34
CA LEU A 136 -4.40 3.10 0.47
C LEU A 136 -4.68 3.78 -0.86
N LEU A 137 -5.06 5.06 -0.82
CA LEU A 137 -5.36 5.81 -2.04
C LEU A 137 -4.11 5.96 -2.91
N GLU A 138 -2.97 6.22 -2.30
CA GLU A 138 -1.71 6.32 -3.01
C GLU A 138 -1.33 4.99 -3.67
N ALA A 139 -1.52 3.89 -2.96
CA ALA A 139 -1.22 2.57 -3.50
C ALA A 139 -2.13 2.23 -4.69
N LEU A 140 -3.42 2.49 -4.56
CA LEU A 140 -4.37 2.25 -5.65
C LEU A 140 -4.06 3.13 -6.86
N GLY A 141 -3.57 4.34 -6.63
CA GLY A 141 -3.21 5.24 -7.71
C GLY A 141 -1.89 4.94 -8.38
N SER A 142 -1.00 4.20 -7.73
CA SER A 142 0.38 4.01 -8.20
C SER A 142 0.75 2.56 -8.47
N THR A 143 0.26 1.62 -7.66
CA THR A 143 0.60 0.20 -7.77
C THR A 143 -0.52 -0.53 -8.50
N ASP A 144 -0.17 -1.37 -9.45
CA ASP A 144 -1.18 -2.08 -10.24
C ASP A 144 -1.92 -3.15 -9.42
N LEU A 145 -1.21 -3.92 -8.62
CA LEU A 145 -1.81 -5.05 -7.90
C LEU A 145 -1.82 -4.79 -6.40
N ASN A 146 -3.02 -4.68 -5.83
CA ASN A 146 -3.19 -4.36 -4.42
C ASN A 146 -3.87 -5.52 -3.70
N LEU A 147 -3.27 -5.96 -2.59
CA LEU A 147 -3.78 -7.05 -1.76
C LEU A 147 -4.21 -6.45 -0.43
N LEU A 148 -5.50 -6.32 -0.22
CA LEU A 148 -6.08 -5.55 0.88
C LEU A 148 -6.73 -6.46 1.91
N LEU A 149 -6.58 -6.09 3.18
CA LEU A 149 -7.34 -6.76 4.24
C LEU A 149 -8.82 -6.57 3.96
N ASP A 150 -9.57 -7.67 4.06
CA ASP A 150 -10.99 -7.71 3.73
C ASP A 150 -11.82 -7.13 4.87
N VAL A 151 -11.94 -5.81 4.89
CA VAL A 151 -12.81 -5.09 5.81
C VAL A 151 -13.67 -4.12 5.03
N PRO A 152 -14.84 -3.74 5.56
CA PRO A 152 -15.79 -2.92 4.79
C PRO A 152 -15.19 -1.66 4.18
N PHE A 153 -14.37 -0.93 4.93
CA PHE A 153 -13.81 0.31 4.40
C PHE A 153 -12.95 0.05 3.17
N ASN A 154 -12.08 -0.96 3.22
CA ASN A 154 -11.19 -1.26 2.10
C ASN A 154 -11.99 -1.71 0.88
N ARG A 155 -13.02 -2.52 1.11
CA ARG A 155 -13.91 -2.97 0.03
C ARG A 155 -14.65 -1.81 -0.61
N GLU A 156 -15.12 -0.89 0.21
CA GLU A 156 -15.83 0.28 -0.31
C GLU A 156 -14.93 1.16 -1.16
N VAL A 157 -13.68 1.31 -0.74
CA VAL A 157 -12.71 2.12 -1.48
C VAL A 157 -12.31 1.47 -2.79
N ALA A 158 -11.93 0.20 -2.76
CA ALA A 158 -11.29 -0.44 -3.91
C ALA A 158 -12.25 -1.24 -4.79
N LEU A 159 -13.36 -1.74 -4.24
CA LEU A 159 -14.32 -2.55 -4.98
C LEU A 159 -13.61 -3.74 -5.66
N ASP A 160 -13.80 -3.91 -6.97
CA ASP A 160 -13.21 -5.02 -7.72
C ASP A 160 -11.83 -4.69 -8.30
N SER A 161 -11.23 -3.58 -7.89
CA SER A 161 -9.92 -3.17 -8.40
C SER A 161 -8.75 -3.73 -7.59
N ALA A 162 -9.02 -4.60 -6.62
CA ALA A 162 -7.99 -5.16 -5.76
C ALA A 162 -8.34 -6.60 -5.40
N LEU A 163 -7.39 -7.30 -4.80
CA LEU A 163 -7.60 -8.64 -4.23
C LEU A 163 -7.68 -8.50 -2.71
N TYR A 164 -8.33 -9.47 -2.06
CA TYR A 164 -8.63 -9.35 -0.63
C TYR A 164 -8.19 -10.58 0.14
N TRP A 165 -7.71 -10.35 1.37
CA TRP A 165 -7.29 -11.40 2.28
C TRP A 165 -7.88 -11.15 3.66
N THR A 166 -7.97 -12.21 4.46
CA THR A 166 -8.45 -12.12 5.85
C THR A 166 -7.32 -12.49 6.79
N LYS A 167 -7.53 -12.27 8.08
CA LYS A 167 -6.52 -12.64 9.09
C LYS A 167 -6.47 -14.14 9.35
N LYS A 168 -7.33 -14.91 8.70
CA LYS A 168 -7.33 -16.35 8.82
C LYS A 168 -6.02 -16.93 8.31
N SER A 169 -5.47 -17.90 9.05
CA SER A 169 -4.21 -18.55 8.68
C SER A 169 -4.28 -19.11 7.26
N GLY A 170 -3.30 -18.75 6.45
CA GLY A 170 -3.20 -19.19 5.06
C GLY A 170 -3.85 -18.25 4.05
N SER A 171 -4.69 -17.32 4.49
CA SER A 171 -5.44 -16.48 3.54
C SER A 171 -4.51 -15.64 2.69
N LEU A 172 -3.65 -14.84 3.30
CA LEU A 172 -2.74 -13.99 2.53
C LEU A 172 -1.67 -14.83 1.83
N ALA A 173 -1.17 -15.88 2.49
CA ALA A 173 -0.17 -16.74 1.86
C ALA A 173 -0.69 -17.33 0.55
N ARG A 174 -1.93 -17.81 0.51
CA ARG A 174 -2.54 -18.33 -0.72
C ARG A 174 -2.74 -17.22 -1.75
N LEU A 175 -3.11 -16.03 -1.28
CA LEU A 175 -3.30 -14.91 -2.20
C LEU A 175 -1.97 -14.49 -2.84
N ILE A 176 -0.88 -14.54 -2.09
CA ILE A 176 0.45 -14.28 -2.64
C ILE A 176 0.78 -15.30 -3.74
N GLU A 177 0.48 -16.58 -3.49
CA GLU A 177 0.71 -17.62 -4.50
C GLU A 177 -0.10 -17.35 -5.76
N THR A 178 -1.36 -16.95 -5.59
CA THR A 178 -2.22 -16.59 -6.71
C THR A 178 -1.66 -15.40 -7.47
N ALA A 179 -1.27 -14.36 -6.73
CA ALA A 179 -0.73 -13.13 -7.32
C ALA A 179 0.54 -13.39 -8.11
N ASP A 180 1.41 -14.26 -7.60
CA ASP A 180 2.66 -14.60 -8.30
C ASP A 180 2.42 -15.26 -9.65
N LYS A 181 1.27 -15.90 -9.82
CA LYS A 181 0.94 -16.61 -11.06
C LYS A 181 0.15 -15.76 -12.05
N MET A 182 -0.21 -14.56 -11.68
CA MET A 182 -0.97 -13.70 -12.57
C MET A 182 -0.15 -13.24 -13.75
N SER A 183 -0.79 -13.14 -14.91
CA SER A 183 -0.13 -12.62 -16.11
C SER A 183 0.04 -11.11 -16.01
N GLY A 184 0.98 -10.57 -16.78
CA GLY A 184 1.17 -9.12 -16.84
C GLY A 184 -0.10 -8.41 -17.25
N SER A 185 -0.88 -8.97 -18.18
CA SER A 185 -2.11 -8.34 -18.63
C SER A 185 -3.18 -8.33 -17.53
N GLU A 186 -3.26 -9.37 -16.73
CA GLU A 186 -4.18 -9.41 -15.59
C GLU A 186 -3.82 -8.33 -14.56
N ILE A 187 -2.52 -8.21 -14.26
CA ILE A 187 -2.03 -7.22 -13.31
C ILE A 187 -2.33 -5.80 -13.82
N GLU A 188 -2.06 -5.56 -15.10
CA GLU A 188 -2.34 -4.25 -15.71
C GLU A 188 -3.82 -3.92 -15.68
N ALA A 189 -4.67 -4.93 -15.87
CA ALA A 189 -6.12 -4.73 -15.81
C ALA A 189 -6.56 -4.29 -14.40
N TYR A 190 -6.00 -4.90 -13.36
CA TYR A 190 -6.26 -4.45 -11.99
C TYR A 190 -5.78 -3.03 -11.79
N GLY A 191 -4.58 -2.71 -12.27
CA GLY A 191 -4.03 -1.37 -12.16
C GLY A 191 -4.90 -0.32 -12.83
N ALA A 192 -5.42 -0.63 -14.03
CA ALA A 192 -6.30 0.29 -14.73
C ALA A 192 -7.60 0.52 -13.95
N LYS A 193 -8.20 -0.55 -13.41
CA LYS A 193 -9.40 -0.42 -12.59
C LYS A 193 -9.14 0.40 -11.32
N ALA A 194 -7.99 0.20 -10.68
CA ALA A 194 -7.66 0.92 -9.46
C ALA A 194 -7.52 2.42 -9.74
N LYS A 195 -6.80 2.78 -10.81
CA LYS A 195 -6.64 4.18 -11.19
C LYS A 195 -7.96 4.82 -11.57
N GLU A 196 -8.78 4.10 -12.32
CA GLU A 196 -10.09 4.59 -12.68
C GLU A 196 -10.96 4.81 -11.44
N ARG A 197 -10.91 3.87 -10.50
CA ARG A 197 -11.66 3.99 -9.24
C ARG A 197 -11.24 5.25 -8.47
N ILE A 198 -9.94 5.49 -8.34
CA ILE A 198 -9.44 6.67 -7.63
C ILE A 198 -9.83 7.95 -8.36
N THR A 199 -9.69 7.98 -9.67
CA THR A 199 -9.99 9.17 -10.46
C THR A 199 -11.47 9.53 -10.43
N LYS A 200 -12.34 8.53 -10.57
CA LYS A 200 -13.79 8.77 -10.68
C LYS A 200 -14.49 8.84 -9.35
N ALA A 201 -14.22 7.89 -8.46
CA ALA A 201 -14.96 7.78 -7.21
C ALA A 201 -14.42 8.68 -6.12
N TYR A 202 -13.14 9.00 -6.14
CA TYR A 202 -12.52 9.89 -5.17
C TYR A 202 -12.30 11.27 -5.76
N SER A 203 -13.33 11.75 -6.46
CA SER A 203 -13.42 13.14 -6.88
C SER A 203 -13.65 14.02 -5.65
N TRP A 204 -13.53 15.33 -5.85
CA TRP A 204 -13.77 16.27 -4.75
C TRP A 204 -15.12 16.04 -4.06
N GLU A 205 -16.18 15.86 -4.83
CA GLU A 205 -17.51 15.67 -4.26
C GLU A 205 -17.60 14.41 -3.42
N PHE A 206 -17.10 13.31 -3.92
CA PHE A 206 -17.18 12.04 -3.22
C PHE A 206 -16.41 12.10 -1.91
N ILE A 207 -15.18 12.55 -1.95
CA ILE A 207 -14.34 12.61 -0.76
C ILE A 207 -14.93 13.59 0.26
N SER A 208 -15.46 14.69 -0.20
CA SER A 208 -16.11 15.66 0.67
C SER A 208 -17.26 15.02 1.44
N SER A 209 -18.05 14.19 0.77
CA SER A 209 -19.15 13.47 1.39
C SER A 209 -18.66 12.49 2.45
N GLU A 210 -17.63 11.73 2.16
CA GLU A 210 -17.07 10.77 3.11
C GLU A 210 -16.46 11.47 4.32
N TYR A 211 -15.81 12.58 4.09
CA TYR A 211 -15.21 13.36 5.15
C TYR A 211 -16.29 13.84 6.12
N ARG A 212 -17.41 14.24 5.58
CA ARG A 212 -18.55 14.69 6.36
C ARG A 212 -19.10 13.58 7.25
N LYS A 213 -19.18 12.36 6.71
CA LYS A 213 -19.61 11.21 7.49
C LYS A 213 -18.73 10.98 8.71
N VAL A 214 -17.43 11.08 8.54
CA VAL A 214 -16.47 10.90 9.61
C VAL A 214 -16.73 11.94 10.73
N PHE A 215 -16.88 13.19 10.35
CA PHE A 215 -17.09 14.26 11.33
C PHE A 215 -18.40 14.13 12.07
N LEU A 216 -19.42 13.58 11.44
CA LEU A 216 -20.71 13.39 12.10
C LEU A 216 -20.76 12.11 12.90
N GLY A 217 -19.69 11.34 12.93
CA GLY A 217 -19.64 10.11 13.71
C GLY A 217 -20.52 9.01 13.18
N LYS A 218 -20.80 9.00 11.90
CA LYS A 218 -21.69 8.02 11.28
C LYS A 218 -20.93 6.91 10.59
#